data_75c4123f41d6d6086e244b2ecbca9dd4
#
_entry.id   75c4123f41d6d6086e244b2ecbca9dd4
#
_cell.length_a   1.000
_cell.length_b   1.000
_cell.length_c   1.000
_cell.angle_alpha   90.00
_cell.angle_beta   90.00
_cell.angle_gamma   90.00
#
_symmetry.space_group_name_H-M   'P 1'
#
loop_
_entity.id
_entity.type
_entity.pdbx_description
1 polymer ?
#
loop_
_entity_poly.entity_id
_entity_poly.type
_entity_poly.pdbx_seq_one_letter_code
_entity_poly.pdbx_strand_id
1 'polypeptide(L)'
;MKLSDLLRLGVCVAVLLVAGLALASPPEGGYHLLKKYELGAAPGGKEYWDYITFDASTRRLYISHNTEVKVVDADSGAILGSIPDLKRVHGIALVPDLGRGFISDGGADEAVVFDLKTLKVTGHIKTGGNPDCIFYEPASKHIFTMNGKSNDATVIDPATETVVATIPMGGRPEYAVADGKGMIYDNIEDKDEVVVLDSRTNTVKAHWPIAPSGGATAMEMDVKHRRLFIGGRNKVLAIMDADSGKVLQTFPIGDGVDTNIYEPETGLLFTATREGTLHIFHEDTPDKFSVVETVKTEFGARNMALDPRTHRLFIDTGDFAPPAAPTAEQPKPQPTPVSGTFRLLVYGR
;
A
#
# COMPACT_ATOMS: atom_id res chain seq x y z
N MET A 1 -0.69 -22.71 83.03
CA MET A 1 -1.49 -23.79 82.41
C MET A 1 -1.83 -23.32 80.98
N LYS A 2 -1.24 -24.03 80.06
CA LYS A 2 -1.63 -24.26 78.64
C LYS A 2 -1.91 -23.04 77.76
N LEU A 3 -1.10 -22.70 76.84
CA LEU A 3 -0.67 -23.36 75.60
C LEU A 3 -1.63 -23.10 74.45
N SER A 4 -1.02 -22.54 73.37
CA SER A 4 -1.36 -22.68 71.99
C SER A 4 -2.41 -21.74 71.38
N ASP A 5 -1.90 -20.77 70.65
CA ASP A 5 -2.59 -20.27 69.45
C ASP A 5 -1.65 -20.21 68.30
N LEU A 6 -1.87 -21.11 67.31
CA LEU A 6 -1.17 -21.24 66.10
C LEU A 6 -1.55 -20.08 65.17
N LEU A 7 -0.56 -19.28 64.80
CA LEU A 7 -0.62 -18.39 63.64
C LEU A 7 -0.69 -19.23 62.35
N ARG A 8 -1.81 -19.19 61.67
CA ARG A 8 -1.91 -19.65 60.26
C ARG A 8 -1.62 -18.49 59.32
N LEU A 9 -0.41 -18.47 58.83
CA LEU A 9 -0.01 -17.58 57.73
C LEU A 9 -0.59 -18.17 56.43
N GLY A 10 -1.66 -17.56 55.91
CA GLY A 10 -2.18 -17.87 54.57
C GLY A 10 -1.33 -17.18 53.50
N VAL A 11 -0.51 -17.94 52.81
CA VAL A 11 0.19 -17.45 51.61
C VAL A 11 -0.82 -17.45 50.46
N CYS A 12 -1.35 -16.27 50.12
CA CYS A 12 -2.07 -16.08 48.86
C CYS A 12 -1.06 -16.05 47.69
N VAL A 13 -0.92 -17.17 46.99
CA VAL A 13 -0.23 -17.21 45.72
C VAL A 13 -1.18 -16.60 44.66
N ALA A 14 -0.93 -15.34 44.31
CA ALA A 14 -1.59 -14.72 43.15
C ALA A 14 -0.97 -15.32 41.89
N VAL A 15 -1.65 -16.25 41.26
CA VAL A 15 -1.31 -16.72 39.90
C VAL A 15 -1.70 -15.60 38.91
N LEU A 16 -0.75 -14.81 38.50
CA LEU A 16 -0.88 -13.91 37.35
C LEU A 16 -0.99 -14.76 36.07
N LEU A 17 -2.22 -15.00 35.62
CA LEU A 17 -2.49 -15.48 34.26
C LEU A 17 -2.08 -14.37 33.28
N VAL A 18 -0.88 -14.43 32.77
CA VAL A 18 -0.49 -13.70 31.55
C VAL A 18 -1.18 -14.42 30.41
N ALA A 19 -2.34 -13.93 30.01
CA ALA A 19 -2.96 -14.32 28.75
C ALA A 19 -2.10 -13.73 27.63
N GLY A 20 -1.11 -14.49 27.19
CA GLY A 20 -0.42 -14.23 25.93
C GLY A 20 -1.46 -14.36 24.80
N LEU A 21 -1.79 -13.25 24.15
CA LEU A 21 -2.46 -13.30 22.85
C LEU A 21 -1.45 -13.96 21.88
N ALA A 22 -1.58 -15.26 21.70
CA ALA A 22 -0.91 -15.95 20.62
C ALA A 22 -1.53 -15.43 19.31
N LEU A 23 -0.72 -14.87 18.43
CA LEU A 23 -1.12 -14.66 17.05
C LEU A 23 -1.45 -16.04 16.45
N ALA A 24 -2.47 -16.09 15.59
CA ALA A 24 -2.85 -17.34 14.95
C ALA A 24 -1.66 -17.92 14.17
N SER A 25 -1.46 -19.21 14.23
CA SER A 25 -0.47 -19.90 13.38
C SER A 25 -0.84 -19.68 11.92
N PRO A 26 0.17 -19.56 11.01
CA PRO A 26 -0.12 -19.45 9.58
C PRO A 26 -1.05 -20.56 9.13
N PRO A 27 -2.07 -20.27 8.31
CA PRO A 27 -2.99 -21.28 7.82
C PRO A 27 -2.23 -22.34 6.99
N GLU A 28 -2.68 -23.59 7.01
CA GLU A 28 -2.11 -24.67 6.20
C GLU A 28 -2.39 -24.47 4.71
N GLY A 29 -1.39 -24.70 3.86
CA GLY A 29 -1.42 -24.53 2.40
C GLY A 29 -0.71 -23.25 1.95
N GLY A 30 0.07 -23.36 0.86
CA GLY A 30 0.79 -22.23 0.26
C GLY A 30 -0.09 -21.39 -0.66
N TYR A 31 0.25 -20.11 -0.80
CA TYR A 31 -0.38 -19.24 -1.79
C TYR A 31 -0.05 -19.71 -3.20
N HIS A 32 -1.05 -19.73 -4.08
CA HIS A 32 -0.88 -20.11 -5.48
C HIS A 32 -1.85 -19.34 -6.38
N LEU A 33 -1.59 -19.33 -7.68
CA LEU A 33 -2.46 -18.69 -8.65
C LEU A 33 -3.78 -19.45 -8.77
N LEU A 34 -4.88 -18.79 -8.43
CA LEU A 34 -6.24 -19.32 -8.51
C LEU A 34 -6.89 -19.00 -9.86
N LYS A 35 -6.73 -17.76 -10.35
CA LYS A 35 -7.38 -17.26 -11.54
C LYS A 35 -6.56 -16.18 -12.22
N LYS A 36 -6.83 -15.97 -13.52
CA LYS A 36 -6.40 -14.82 -14.32
C LYS A 36 -7.62 -14.19 -14.97
N TYR A 37 -7.66 -12.87 -14.96
CA TYR A 37 -8.71 -12.10 -15.65
C TYR A 37 -8.02 -11.16 -16.64
N GLU A 38 -8.33 -11.35 -17.94
CA GLU A 38 -7.81 -10.46 -19.00
C GLU A 38 -8.58 -9.13 -18.97
N LEU A 39 -7.86 -8.02 -18.86
CA LEU A 39 -8.43 -6.69 -18.75
C LEU A 39 -8.26 -5.86 -20.04
N GLY A 40 -7.50 -6.36 -21.01
CA GLY A 40 -7.32 -5.75 -22.34
C GLY A 40 -6.38 -4.55 -22.36
N ALA A 41 -6.40 -3.81 -23.47
CA ALA A 41 -5.51 -2.67 -23.67
C ALA A 41 -5.97 -1.40 -22.96
N ALA A 42 -5.00 -0.52 -22.65
CA ALA A 42 -5.30 0.86 -22.28
C ALA A 42 -5.80 1.64 -23.51
N PRO A 43 -6.69 2.62 -23.34
CA PRO A 43 -7.04 3.53 -24.41
C PRO A 43 -5.80 4.20 -25.04
N GLY A 44 -5.70 4.17 -26.37
CA GLY A 44 -4.52 4.67 -27.08
C GLY A 44 -3.32 3.72 -27.12
N GLY A 45 -3.41 2.52 -26.54
CA GLY A 45 -2.44 1.42 -26.66
C GLY A 45 -1.12 1.64 -25.94
N LYS A 46 -0.97 2.70 -25.14
CA LYS A 46 0.20 2.92 -24.28
C LYS A 46 -0.07 2.33 -22.92
N GLU A 47 0.64 1.26 -22.59
CA GLU A 47 0.45 0.53 -21.35
C GLU A 47 1.25 1.14 -20.19
N TYR A 48 0.55 1.38 -19.09
CA TYR A 48 1.07 1.75 -17.78
C TYR A 48 0.00 1.40 -16.76
N TRP A 49 0.38 0.78 -15.64
CA TRP A 49 -0.50 0.50 -14.52
C TRP A 49 0.26 0.69 -13.23
N ASP A 50 -0.48 0.91 -12.15
CA ASP A 50 0.07 1.23 -10.85
C ASP A 50 -0.86 0.71 -9.75
N TYR A 51 -1.48 1.55 -8.95
CA TYR A 51 -2.27 1.14 -7.78
C TYR A 51 -3.54 0.35 -8.12
N ILE A 52 -3.88 -0.56 -7.21
CA ILE A 52 -5.17 -1.26 -7.14
C ILE A 52 -5.83 -0.90 -5.82
N THR A 53 -7.05 -0.40 -5.86
CA THR A 53 -7.86 -0.13 -4.67
C THR A 53 -9.05 -1.08 -4.62
N PHE A 54 -9.21 -1.81 -3.51
CA PHE A 54 -10.33 -2.73 -3.30
C PHE A 54 -11.40 -2.11 -2.40
N ASP A 55 -12.63 -2.01 -2.92
CA ASP A 55 -13.81 -1.67 -2.13
C ASP A 55 -14.48 -2.96 -1.65
N ALA A 56 -14.28 -3.31 -0.40
CA ALA A 56 -14.84 -4.50 0.21
C ALA A 56 -16.37 -4.47 0.31
N SER A 57 -16.98 -3.27 0.39
CA SER A 57 -18.41 -3.09 0.55
C SER A 57 -19.19 -3.40 -0.75
N THR A 58 -18.65 -3.01 -1.88
CA THR A 58 -19.24 -3.23 -3.20
C THR A 58 -18.55 -4.34 -3.99
N ARG A 59 -17.46 -4.90 -3.46
CA ARG A 59 -16.62 -5.92 -4.09
C ARG A 59 -16.04 -5.48 -5.43
N ARG A 60 -15.68 -4.20 -5.52
CA ARG A 60 -15.10 -3.61 -6.72
C ARG A 60 -13.60 -3.39 -6.54
N LEU A 61 -12.85 -3.66 -7.59
CA LEU A 61 -11.47 -3.25 -7.75
C LEU A 61 -11.42 -2.04 -8.66
N TYR A 62 -10.75 -1.00 -8.22
CA TYR A 62 -10.41 0.17 -9.03
C TYR A 62 -8.94 0.05 -9.39
N ILE A 63 -8.64 -0.10 -10.66
CA ILE A 63 -7.29 -0.42 -11.16
C ILE A 63 -6.84 0.70 -12.09
N SER A 64 -5.73 1.34 -11.76
CA SER A 64 -5.15 2.36 -12.62
C SER A 64 -4.61 1.74 -13.91
N HIS A 65 -4.96 2.33 -15.07
CA HIS A 65 -4.52 1.84 -16.37
C HIS A 65 -4.26 2.99 -17.35
N ASN A 66 -3.16 3.68 -17.13
CA ASN A 66 -2.64 4.80 -17.94
C ASN A 66 -3.62 5.99 -18.02
N THR A 67 -4.58 5.95 -18.94
CA THR A 67 -5.51 7.06 -19.21
C THR A 67 -6.93 6.77 -18.74
N GLU A 68 -7.10 5.70 -17.96
CA GLU A 68 -8.37 5.34 -17.34
C GLU A 68 -8.15 4.65 -15.99
N VAL A 69 -9.18 4.60 -15.16
CA VAL A 69 -9.30 3.65 -14.06
C VAL A 69 -10.33 2.61 -14.47
N LYS A 70 -9.92 1.33 -14.56
CA LYS A 70 -10.85 0.21 -14.77
C LYS A 70 -11.54 -0.15 -13.47
N VAL A 71 -12.84 -0.40 -13.52
CA VAL A 71 -13.63 -0.90 -12.39
C VAL A 71 -14.04 -2.34 -12.68
N VAL A 72 -13.59 -3.26 -11.81
CA VAL A 72 -13.70 -4.70 -12.02
C VAL A 72 -14.42 -5.34 -10.83
N ASP A 73 -15.31 -6.27 -11.09
CA ASP A 73 -15.92 -7.12 -10.06
C ASP A 73 -14.88 -8.14 -9.55
N ALA A 74 -14.59 -8.11 -8.27
CA ALA A 74 -13.53 -8.91 -7.65
C ALA A 74 -13.81 -10.42 -7.66
N ASP A 75 -15.06 -10.84 -7.71
CA ASP A 75 -15.44 -12.25 -7.65
C ASP A 75 -15.43 -12.92 -9.04
N SER A 76 -15.85 -12.18 -10.06
CA SER A 76 -15.98 -12.68 -11.43
C SER A 76 -14.89 -12.21 -12.40
N GLY A 77 -14.21 -11.10 -12.09
CA GLY A 77 -13.29 -10.43 -12.99
C GLY A 77 -13.98 -9.64 -14.11
N ALA A 78 -15.30 -9.49 -14.07
CA ALA A 78 -16.02 -8.73 -15.06
C ALA A 78 -15.71 -7.24 -14.98
N ILE A 79 -15.43 -6.60 -16.13
CA ILE A 79 -15.27 -5.15 -16.20
C ILE A 79 -16.67 -4.52 -16.06
N LEU A 80 -16.88 -3.77 -14.98
CA LEU A 80 -18.14 -3.09 -14.66
C LEU A 80 -18.23 -1.71 -15.32
N GLY A 81 -17.09 -1.12 -15.64
CA GLY A 81 -16.98 0.19 -16.29
C GLY A 81 -15.57 0.73 -16.21
N SER A 82 -15.40 1.98 -16.63
CA SER A 82 -14.14 2.71 -16.48
C SER A 82 -14.38 4.19 -16.24
N ILE A 83 -13.37 4.87 -15.71
CA ILE A 83 -13.30 6.32 -15.57
C ILE A 83 -12.25 6.78 -16.58
N PRO A 84 -12.66 7.30 -17.76
CA PRO A 84 -11.76 7.60 -18.86
C PRO A 84 -11.21 9.04 -18.80
N ASP A 85 -10.49 9.42 -19.87
CA ASP A 85 -10.00 10.77 -20.18
C ASP A 85 -8.99 11.32 -19.17
N LEU A 86 -8.24 10.41 -18.52
CA LEU A 86 -7.19 10.72 -17.55
C LEU A 86 -5.80 10.76 -18.22
N LYS A 87 -4.76 11.17 -17.47
CA LYS A 87 -3.40 11.32 -17.97
C LYS A 87 -2.37 10.70 -17.03
N ARG A 88 -2.02 9.45 -17.26
CA ARG A 88 -1.06 8.72 -16.42
C ARG A 88 -1.46 8.68 -14.94
N VAL A 89 -2.56 7.99 -14.71
CA VAL A 89 -3.12 7.82 -13.36
C VAL A 89 -2.25 6.91 -12.50
N HIS A 90 -2.28 7.19 -11.20
CA HIS A 90 -1.60 6.41 -10.18
C HIS A 90 -2.61 5.84 -9.16
N GLY A 91 -2.85 6.50 -8.05
CA GLY A 91 -3.66 6.01 -6.95
C GLY A 91 -5.16 6.36 -7.06
N ILE A 92 -5.97 5.62 -6.29
CA ILE A 92 -7.41 5.85 -6.15
C ILE A 92 -7.77 5.80 -4.67
N ALA A 93 -8.37 6.88 -4.16
CA ALA A 93 -8.92 6.95 -2.81
C ALA A 93 -10.45 6.97 -2.85
N LEU A 94 -11.10 6.23 -1.95
CA LEU A 94 -12.55 6.15 -1.86
C LEU A 94 -13.05 6.85 -0.59
N VAL A 95 -14.12 7.63 -0.70
CA VAL A 95 -14.82 8.27 0.42
C VAL A 95 -16.30 7.90 0.33
N PRO A 96 -16.66 6.66 0.74
CA PRO A 96 -18.01 6.11 0.57
C PRO A 96 -19.10 6.95 1.22
N ASP A 97 -18.82 7.56 2.38
CA ASP A 97 -19.76 8.42 3.09
C ASP A 97 -20.20 9.66 2.28
N LEU A 98 -19.37 10.10 1.34
CA LEU A 98 -19.67 11.18 0.41
C LEU A 98 -20.13 10.68 -0.96
N GLY A 99 -20.09 9.35 -1.20
CA GLY A 99 -20.36 8.75 -2.50
C GLY A 99 -19.32 9.11 -3.57
N ARG A 100 -18.09 9.50 -3.17
CA ARG A 100 -17.04 10.04 -4.04
C ARG A 100 -15.78 9.19 -4.02
N GLY A 101 -15.10 9.16 -5.16
CA GLY A 101 -13.73 8.70 -5.28
C GLY A 101 -12.83 9.80 -5.82
N PHE A 102 -11.54 9.69 -5.53
CA PHE A 102 -10.49 10.63 -5.92
C PHE A 102 -9.36 9.85 -6.58
N ILE A 103 -8.86 10.35 -7.70
CA ILE A 103 -7.79 9.72 -8.49
C ILE A 103 -6.62 10.70 -8.57
N SER A 104 -5.41 10.25 -8.27
CA SER A 104 -4.20 11.02 -8.57
C SER A 104 -3.89 10.90 -10.07
N ASP A 105 -4.10 11.99 -10.81
CA ASP A 105 -3.79 12.10 -12.24
C ASP A 105 -2.42 12.78 -12.41
N GLY A 106 -1.36 11.99 -12.30
CA GLY A 106 0.02 12.48 -12.27
C GLY A 106 0.43 13.22 -13.53
N GLY A 107 -0.13 12.85 -14.68
CA GLY A 107 0.17 13.54 -15.93
C GLY A 107 -0.54 14.89 -16.12
N ALA A 108 -1.54 15.19 -15.27
CA ALA A 108 -2.29 16.44 -15.28
C ALA A 108 -1.98 17.35 -14.08
N ASP A 109 -1.20 16.89 -13.09
CA ASP A 109 -0.93 17.57 -11.83
C ASP A 109 -2.25 17.92 -11.09
N GLU A 110 -3.16 16.91 -10.98
CA GLU A 110 -4.47 17.12 -10.33
C GLU A 110 -4.98 15.85 -9.65
N ALA A 111 -5.92 16.03 -8.72
CA ALA A 111 -6.80 14.99 -8.22
C ALA A 111 -8.13 15.08 -8.98
N VAL A 112 -8.56 13.98 -9.59
CA VAL A 112 -9.84 13.89 -10.32
C VAL A 112 -10.89 13.29 -9.40
N VAL A 113 -12.04 13.97 -9.27
CA VAL A 113 -13.16 13.51 -8.44
C VAL A 113 -14.17 12.78 -9.31
N PHE A 114 -14.68 11.66 -8.82
CA PHE A 114 -15.72 10.90 -9.51
C PHE A 114 -16.81 10.39 -8.55
N ASP A 115 -17.99 10.17 -9.08
CA ASP A 115 -19.13 9.58 -8.36
C ASP A 115 -19.02 8.06 -8.33
N LEU A 116 -19.03 7.44 -7.15
CA LEU A 116 -18.83 6.00 -6.95
C LEU A 116 -19.91 5.13 -7.57
N LYS A 117 -21.12 5.67 -7.73
CA LYS A 117 -22.25 4.93 -8.29
C LYS A 117 -22.25 4.93 -9.82
N THR A 118 -22.00 6.10 -10.41
CA THR A 118 -22.10 6.31 -11.86
C THR A 118 -20.76 6.22 -12.58
N LEU A 119 -19.66 6.26 -11.86
CA LEU A 119 -18.25 6.31 -12.34
C LEU A 119 -17.96 7.53 -13.22
N LYS A 120 -18.80 8.58 -13.14
CA LYS A 120 -18.59 9.81 -13.90
C LYS A 120 -17.70 10.77 -13.15
N VAL A 121 -16.78 11.40 -13.87
CA VAL A 121 -15.98 12.51 -13.34
C VAL A 121 -16.90 13.67 -13.01
N THR A 122 -16.72 14.24 -11.81
CA THR A 122 -17.52 15.34 -11.28
C THR A 122 -16.70 16.59 -10.98
N GLY A 123 -15.37 16.47 -10.83
CA GLY A 123 -14.50 17.58 -10.50
C GLY A 123 -13.03 17.32 -10.78
N HIS A 124 -12.26 18.42 -10.78
CA HIS A 124 -10.82 18.44 -10.94
C HIS A 124 -10.22 19.41 -9.92
N ILE A 125 -9.24 18.96 -9.15
CA ILE A 125 -8.60 19.74 -8.09
C ILE A 125 -7.11 19.78 -8.38
N LYS A 126 -6.54 20.97 -8.55
CA LYS A 126 -5.10 21.14 -8.77
C LYS A 126 -4.32 20.73 -7.53
N THR A 127 -3.26 19.96 -7.74
CA THR A 127 -2.32 19.50 -6.72
C THR A 127 -0.91 20.07 -6.97
N GLY A 128 0.07 19.60 -6.24
CA GLY A 128 1.47 19.68 -6.63
C GLY A 128 1.78 18.82 -7.86
N GLY A 129 3.03 18.85 -8.30
CA GLY A 129 3.45 18.16 -9.53
C GLY A 129 3.55 16.64 -9.38
N ASN A 130 2.95 15.90 -10.30
CA ASN A 130 2.91 14.44 -10.35
C ASN A 130 2.40 13.86 -9.04
N PRO A 131 1.11 14.06 -8.69
CA PRO A 131 0.49 13.35 -7.58
C PRO A 131 0.54 11.84 -7.86
N ASP A 132 1.07 11.09 -6.90
CA ASP A 132 1.27 9.64 -6.96
C ASP A 132 0.33 8.94 -5.98
N CYS A 133 0.81 8.60 -4.78
CA CYS A 133 -0.03 8.06 -3.72
C CYS A 133 -1.14 9.05 -3.34
N ILE A 134 -2.37 8.55 -3.25
CA ILE A 134 -3.55 9.31 -2.78
C ILE A 134 -4.35 8.44 -1.82
N PHE A 135 -4.76 9.02 -0.70
CA PHE A 135 -5.56 8.27 0.28
C PHE A 135 -6.43 9.22 1.12
N TYR A 136 -7.47 8.65 1.73
CA TYR A 136 -8.32 9.32 2.71
C TYR A 136 -7.80 9.06 4.12
N GLU A 137 -7.54 10.12 4.90
CA GLU A 137 -7.11 10.03 6.30
C GLU A 137 -8.32 10.29 7.20
N PRO A 138 -8.79 9.27 7.96
CA PRO A 138 -10.09 9.35 8.64
C PRO A 138 -10.11 10.27 9.87
N ALA A 139 -8.97 10.54 10.53
CA ALA A 139 -8.94 11.40 11.71
C ALA A 139 -9.07 12.89 11.37
N SER A 140 -8.46 13.33 10.26
CA SER A 140 -8.61 14.69 9.71
C SER A 140 -9.79 14.81 8.76
N LYS A 141 -10.26 13.68 8.21
CA LYS A 141 -11.28 13.57 7.15
C LYS A 141 -10.86 14.26 5.85
N HIS A 142 -9.57 14.27 5.56
CA HIS A 142 -9.02 14.84 4.34
C HIS A 142 -8.44 13.78 3.40
N ILE A 143 -8.36 14.14 2.13
CA ILE A 143 -7.56 13.43 1.13
C ILE A 143 -6.16 14.03 1.14
N PHE A 144 -5.16 13.17 1.06
CA PHE A 144 -3.76 13.55 0.86
C PHE A 144 -3.28 13.01 -0.48
N THR A 145 -2.59 13.84 -1.26
CA THR A 145 -1.83 13.41 -2.43
C THR A 145 -0.34 13.64 -2.16
N MET A 146 0.47 12.62 -2.42
CA MET A 146 1.92 12.71 -2.35
C MET A 146 2.46 13.08 -3.73
N ASN A 147 3.07 14.27 -3.85
CA ASN A 147 3.39 14.87 -5.15
C ASN A 147 4.90 14.71 -5.44
N GLY A 148 5.24 13.65 -6.17
CA GLY A 148 6.63 13.23 -6.35
C GLY A 148 7.52 14.23 -7.11
N LYS A 149 6.96 15.10 -7.97
CA LYS A 149 7.72 16.08 -8.74
C LYS A 149 7.93 17.40 -8.00
N SER A 150 6.96 17.84 -7.21
CA SER A 150 7.03 19.10 -6.44
C SER A 150 7.59 18.91 -5.04
N ASN A 151 7.80 17.65 -4.57
CA ASN A 151 8.32 17.32 -3.24
C ASN A 151 7.43 17.84 -2.09
N ASP A 152 6.14 17.75 -2.27
CA ASP A 152 5.14 18.19 -1.30
C ASP A 152 3.95 17.23 -1.22
N ALA A 153 3.09 17.43 -0.22
CA ALA A 153 1.79 16.80 -0.15
C ALA A 153 0.70 17.88 -0.30
N THR A 154 -0.35 17.58 -1.07
CA THR A 154 -1.55 18.42 -1.13
C THR A 154 -2.64 17.83 -0.25
N VAL A 155 -3.24 18.64 0.61
CA VAL A 155 -4.34 18.26 1.49
C VAL A 155 -5.64 18.82 0.93
N ILE A 156 -6.63 17.97 0.72
CA ILE A 156 -7.90 18.31 0.09
C ILE A 156 -9.06 18.00 1.04
N ASP A 157 -9.95 18.94 1.25
CA ASP A 157 -11.26 18.67 1.87
C ASP A 157 -12.18 17.99 0.84
N PRO A 158 -12.53 16.71 1.02
CA PRO A 158 -13.33 15.97 0.05
C PRO A 158 -14.80 16.41 -0.01
N ALA A 159 -15.31 17.11 1.00
CA ALA A 159 -16.69 17.60 1.01
C ALA A 159 -16.83 18.85 0.16
N THR A 160 -15.89 19.77 0.24
CA THR A 160 -15.88 21.04 -0.50
C THR A 160 -15.06 20.99 -1.80
N GLU A 161 -14.28 19.93 -2.01
CA GLU A 161 -13.37 19.75 -3.14
C GLU A 161 -12.32 20.88 -3.26
N THR A 162 -11.83 21.36 -2.12
CA THR A 162 -10.87 22.47 -2.06
C THR A 162 -9.55 22.03 -1.42
N VAL A 163 -8.45 22.59 -1.89
CA VAL A 163 -7.15 22.44 -1.24
C VAL A 163 -7.13 23.27 0.05
N VAL A 164 -6.83 22.61 1.17
CA VAL A 164 -6.76 23.24 2.50
C VAL A 164 -5.32 23.48 2.97
N ALA A 165 -4.36 22.70 2.45
CA ALA A 165 -2.94 22.89 2.75
C ALA A 165 -2.05 22.29 1.65
N THR A 166 -0.82 22.79 1.57
CA THR A 166 0.30 22.18 0.85
C THR A 166 1.47 22.06 1.83
N ILE A 167 2.04 20.88 1.95
CA ILE A 167 3.02 20.55 2.98
C ILE A 167 4.34 20.17 2.31
N PRO A 168 5.43 20.93 2.45
CA PRO A 168 6.75 20.52 1.98
C PRO A 168 7.21 19.24 2.68
N MET A 169 7.59 18.21 1.91
CA MET A 169 8.00 16.90 2.41
C MET A 169 9.53 16.75 2.55
N GLY A 170 10.30 17.71 2.07
CA GLY A 170 11.77 17.68 2.19
C GLY A 170 12.49 16.84 1.12
N GLY A 171 11.78 16.03 0.36
CA GLY A 171 12.25 15.19 -0.72
C GLY A 171 11.08 14.62 -1.49
N ARG A 172 11.32 13.61 -2.32
CA ARG A 172 10.32 12.99 -3.17
C ARG A 172 9.44 12.00 -2.40
N PRO A 173 8.19 12.38 -2.08
CA PRO A 173 7.25 11.46 -1.44
C PRO A 173 6.78 10.41 -2.47
N GLU A 174 6.57 9.17 -1.99
CA GLU A 174 6.24 8.04 -2.85
C GLU A 174 5.01 7.28 -2.35
N TYR A 175 5.10 6.57 -1.24
CA TYR A 175 4.02 5.76 -0.70
C TYR A 175 3.80 6.08 0.78
N ALA A 176 2.55 6.39 1.12
CA ALA A 176 2.18 6.78 2.47
C ALA A 176 1.11 5.89 3.07
N VAL A 177 1.15 5.73 4.40
CA VAL A 177 0.12 5.07 5.20
C VAL A 177 -0.30 5.95 6.38
N ALA A 178 -1.54 5.79 6.84
CA ALA A 178 -2.06 6.51 7.98
C ALA A 178 -2.42 5.55 9.13
N ASP A 179 -2.17 5.95 10.38
CA ASP A 179 -2.53 5.17 11.55
C ASP A 179 -4.02 5.29 11.95
N GLY A 180 -4.81 6.06 11.19
CA GLY A 180 -6.21 6.35 11.47
C GLY A 180 -6.45 7.19 12.72
N LYS A 181 -5.37 7.68 13.37
CA LYS A 181 -5.39 8.52 14.57
C LYS A 181 -4.72 9.87 14.34
N GLY A 182 -4.41 10.20 13.09
CA GLY A 182 -3.86 11.47 12.66
C GLY A 182 -2.38 11.49 12.34
N MET A 183 -1.67 10.36 12.48
CA MET A 183 -0.29 10.26 12.02
C MET A 183 -0.24 9.58 10.65
N ILE A 184 0.53 10.17 9.76
CA ILE A 184 0.84 9.68 8.42
C ILE A 184 2.32 9.43 8.35
N TYR A 185 2.70 8.33 7.72
CA TYR A 185 4.09 7.94 7.45
C TYR A 185 4.27 7.83 5.95
N ASP A 186 5.26 8.51 5.40
CA ASP A 186 5.51 8.57 3.96
C ASP A 186 6.98 8.27 3.63
N ASN A 187 7.20 7.44 2.65
CA ASN A 187 8.52 7.16 2.11
C ASN A 187 9.04 8.36 1.30
N ILE A 188 10.20 8.88 1.66
CA ILE A 188 10.92 9.86 0.84
C ILE A 188 12.01 9.12 0.07
N GLU A 189 11.68 8.75 -1.17
CA GLU A 189 12.46 7.82 -2.01
C GLU A 189 13.91 8.28 -2.22
N ASP A 190 14.13 9.57 -2.47
CA ASP A 190 15.44 10.15 -2.78
C ASP A 190 16.27 10.52 -1.55
N LYS A 191 15.76 10.27 -0.34
CA LYS A 191 16.43 10.58 0.94
C LYS A 191 16.67 9.35 1.81
N ASP A 192 16.15 8.18 1.44
CA ASP A 192 16.21 6.96 2.25
C ASP A 192 15.69 7.19 3.68
N GLU A 193 14.53 7.88 3.78
CA GLU A 193 13.89 8.18 5.06
C GLU A 193 12.37 8.02 5.01
N VAL A 194 11.77 7.91 6.18
CA VAL A 194 10.33 8.06 6.41
C VAL A 194 10.08 9.43 7.00
N VAL A 195 9.16 10.19 6.41
CA VAL A 195 8.60 11.41 7.00
C VAL A 195 7.38 11.06 7.83
N VAL A 196 7.31 11.60 9.03
CA VAL A 196 6.15 11.50 9.92
C VAL A 196 5.39 12.82 9.88
N LEU A 197 4.12 12.76 9.49
CA LEU A 197 3.24 13.91 9.31
C LEU A 197 2.06 13.83 10.29
N ASP A 198 1.70 14.96 10.90
CA ASP A 198 0.47 15.11 11.69
C ASP A 198 -0.62 15.73 10.80
N SER A 199 -1.64 14.93 10.45
CA SER A 199 -2.75 15.31 9.57
C SER A 199 -3.69 16.36 10.17
N ARG A 200 -3.73 16.51 11.50
CA ARG A 200 -4.57 17.50 12.17
C ARG A 200 -3.99 18.91 12.10
N THR A 201 -2.66 18.98 12.08
CA THR A 201 -1.93 20.26 12.03
C THR A 201 -1.28 20.52 10.68
N ASN A 202 -1.30 19.54 9.79
CA ASN A 202 -0.65 19.57 8.48
C ASN A 202 0.84 19.93 8.58
N THR A 203 1.54 19.29 9.52
CA THR A 203 2.97 19.57 9.79
C THR A 203 3.80 18.29 9.85
N VAL A 204 4.99 18.36 9.27
CA VAL A 204 6.02 17.34 9.44
C VAL A 204 6.52 17.36 10.89
N LYS A 205 6.59 16.18 11.51
CA LYS A 205 7.01 15.99 12.91
C LYS A 205 8.41 15.40 13.03
N ALA A 206 8.76 14.51 12.09
CA ALA A 206 10.05 13.82 12.15
C ALA A 206 10.47 13.32 10.76
N HIS A 207 11.78 13.06 10.64
CA HIS A 207 12.44 12.37 9.54
C HIS A 207 13.23 11.21 10.12
N TRP A 208 12.97 9.99 9.67
CA TRP A 208 13.59 8.78 10.20
C TRP A 208 14.37 8.03 9.12
N PRO A 209 15.68 7.81 9.30
CA PRO A 209 16.44 7.02 8.34
C PRO A 209 15.99 5.56 8.32
N ILE A 210 15.92 4.97 7.14
CA ILE A 210 15.44 3.59 6.92
C ILE A 210 16.56 2.58 6.75
N ALA A 211 17.81 2.99 6.86
CA ALA A 211 18.95 2.08 6.65
C ALA A 211 18.82 0.79 7.47
N PRO A 212 19.13 -0.39 6.89
CA PRO A 212 19.80 -0.61 5.61
C PRO A 212 18.88 -0.67 4.37
N SER A 213 17.56 -0.44 4.49
CA SER A 213 16.68 -0.25 3.33
C SER A 213 17.05 1.07 2.62
N GLY A 214 16.71 1.17 1.32
CA GLY A 214 16.99 2.38 0.55
C GLY A 214 16.20 2.43 -0.75
N GLY A 215 15.88 3.65 -1.22
CA GLY A 215 14.99 3.89 -2.35
C GLY A 215 13.60 3.31 -2.08
N ALA A 216 13.00 3.64 -0.94
CA ALA A 216 11.75 3.03 -0.51
C ALA A 216 10.59 3.45 -1.41
N THR A 217 9.85 2.46 -1.93
CA THR A 217 8.69 2.63 -2.83
C THR A 217 7.44 1.95 -2.33
N ALA A 218 7.55 1.04 -1.37
CA ALA A 218 6.40 0.35 -0.78
C ALA A 218 6.34 0.60 0.72
N MET A 219 5.16 0.85 1.25
CA MET A 219 4.91 0.97 2.67
C MET A 219 3.58 0.34 3.06
N GLU A 220 3.53 -0.27 4.24
CA GLU A 220 2.30 -0.73 4.88
C GLU A 220 2.46 -0.63 6.40
N MET A 221 1.38 -0.72 7.16
CA MET A 221 1.40 -0.56 8.61
C MET A 221 0.53 -1.60 9.33
N ASP A 222 1.12 -2.28 10.31
CA ASP A 222 0.33 -2.83 11.40
C ASP A 222 -0.01 -1.72 12.41
N VAL A 223 -1.24 -1.23 12.29
CA VAL A 223 -1.76 -0.14 13.13
C VAL A 223 -1.87 -0.56 14.61
N LYS A 224 -2.15 -1.85 14.87
CA LYS A 224 -2.33 -2.37 16.24
C LYS A 224 -1.02 -2.38 17.02
N HIS A 225 0.02 -2.93 16.43
CA HIS A 225 1.33 -3.05 17.08
C HIS A 225 2.30 -1.94 16.67
N ARG A 226 1.85 -1.02 15.80
CA ARG A 226 2.60 0.15 15.34
C ARG A 226 3.92 -0.22 14.68
N ARG A 227 3.83 -1.06 13.66
CA ARG A 227 4.97 -1.48 12.84
C ARG A 227 4.78 -1.00 11.41
N LEU A 228 5.80 -0.36 10.86
CA LEU A 228 5.88 0.02 9.45
C LEU A 228 6.68 -1.04 8.69
N PHE A 229 6.18 -1.40 7.51
CA PHE A 229 6.81 -2.33 6.59
C PHE A 229 7.26 -1.57 5.36
N ILE A 230 8.57 -1.40 5.18
CA ILE A 230 9.18 -0.50 4.20
C ILE A 230 9.95 -1.32 3.17
N GLY A 231 9.47 -1.35 1.93
CA GLY A 231 10.13 -2.03 0.82
C GLY A 231 11.04 -1.10 0.04
N GLY A 232 12.34 -1.43 -0.02
CA GLY A 232 13.36 -0.63 -0.71
C GLY A 232 13.79 -1.21 -2.06
N ARG A 233 14.09 -0.36 -3.03
CA ARG A 233 14.65 -0.75 -4.36
C ARG A 233 16.01 -1.43 -4.26
N ASN A 234 16.70 -1.28 -3.14
CA ASN A 234 17.92 -2.01 -2.85
C ASN A 234 17.68 -3.47 -2.39
N LYS A 235 16.43 -3.98 -2.56
CA LYS A 235 16.02 -5.36 -2.26
C LYS A 235 16.00 -5.69 -0.77
N VAL A 236 15.70 -4.70 0.06
CA VAL A 236 15.58 -4.85 1.50
C VAL A 236 14.19 -4.41 1.96
N LEU A 237 13.48 -5.32 2.61
CA LEU A 237 12.32 -5.00 3.42
C LEU A 237 12.80 -4.65 4.83
N ALA A 238 12.45 -3.47 5.33
CA ALA A 238 12.68 -3.07 6.71
C ALA A 238 11.38 -3.06 7.50
N ILE A 239 11.45 -3.53 8.74
CA ILE A 239 10.37 -3.45 9.72
C ILE A 239 10.79 -2.42 10.76
N MET A 240 9.99 -1.37 10.90
CA MET A 240 10.31 -0.21 11.73
C MET A 240 9.25 0.02 12.80
N ASP A 241 9.69 0.42 13.98
CA ASP A 241 8.81 0.89 15.04
C ASP A 241 8.28 2.29 14.70
N ALA A 242 6.96 2.42 14.60
CA ALA A 242 6.30 3.66 14.19
C ALA A 242 6.21 4.74 15.28
N ASP A 243 6.73 4.49 16.48
CA ASP A 243 6.79 5.47 17.55
C ASP A 243 8.20 6.09 17.68
N SER A 244 9.23 5.33 17.35
CA SER A 244 10.63 5.74 17.52
C SER A 244 11.41 5.89 16.22
N GLY A 245 10.92 5.36 15.09
CA GLY A 245 11.65 5.31 13.83
C GLY A 245 12.82 4.31 13.83
N LYS A 246 12.86 3.40 14.81
CA LYS A 246 13.92 2.39 14.90
C LYS A 246 13.63 1.21 13.96
N VAL A 247 14.56 0.87 13.09
CA VAL A 247 14.51 -0.38 12.32
C VAL A 247 14.76 -1.55 13.27
N LEU A 248 13.80 -2.48 13.33
CA LEU A 248 13.82 -3.63 14.24
C LEU A 248 14.36 -4.87 13.58
N GLN A 249 13.96 -5.12 12.34
CA GLN A 249 14.32 -6.30 11.58
C GLN A 249 14.37 -6.00 10.08
N THR A 250 15.12 -6.77 9.31
CA THR A 250 15.18 -6.64 7.85
C THR A 250 15.19 -8.01 7.19
N PHE A 251 14.66 -8.04 5.95
CA PHE A 251 14.67 -9.24 5.12
C PHE A 251 15.13 -8.92 3.69
N PRO A 252 15.83 -9.84 3.03
CA PRO A 252 16.05 -9.74 1.60
C PRO A 252 14.73 -10.00 0.86
N ILE A 253 14.46 -9.20 -0.17
CA ILE A 253 13.33 -9.36 -1.08
C ILE A 253 13.80 -9.28 -2.53
N GLY A 254 12.89 -9.51 -3.47
CA GLY A 254 13.17 -9.41 -4.90
C GLY A 254 13.36 -7.97 -5.40
N ASP A 255 13.65 -7.86 -6.68
CA ASP A 255 13.88 -6.56 -7.34
C ASP A 255 12.56 -5.87 -7.72
N GLY A 256 12.53 -4.55 -7.51
CA GLY A 256 11.41 -3.71 -7.93
C GLY A 256 10.14 -3.94 -7.09
N VAL A 257 10.28 -3.88 -5.77
CA VAL A 257 9.15 -3.82 -4.84
C VAL A 257 8.35 -2.53 -5.09
N ASP A 258 7.02 -2.62 -5.00
CA ASP A 258 6.13 -1.47 -5.17
C ASP A 258 4.96 -1.46 -4.18
N THR A 259 4.55 -2.66 -3.71
CA THR A 259 3.45 -2.76 -2.74
C THR A 259 3.79 -3.76 -1.64
N ASN A 260 3.51 -3.35 -0.41
CA ASN A 260 3.37 -4.19 0.75
C ASN A 260 1.90 -4.21 1.18
N ILE A 261 1.43 -5.33 1.71
CA ILE A 261 0.09 -5.46 2.33
C ILE A 261 0.23 -6.26 3.61
N TYR A 262 -0.30 -5.76 4.70
CA TYR A 262 -0.39 -6.48 5.96
C TYR A 262 -1.84 -6.89 6.24
N GLU A 263 -2.05 -8.15 6.59
CA GLU A 263 -3.35 -8.69 6.96
C GLU A 263 -3.40 -8.95 8.48
N PRO A 264 -4.06 -8.08 9.26
CA PRO A 264 -4.05 -8.17 10.72
C PRO A 264 -4.69 -9.45 11.27
N GLU A 265 -5.65 -10.05 10.55
CA GLU A 265 -6.36 -11.25 11.00
C GLU A 265 -5.44 -12.49 11.00
N THR A 266 -4.56 -12.57 10.03
CA THR A 266 -3.63 -13.70 9.86
C THR A 266 -2.20 -13.39 10.31
N GLY A 267 -1.87 -12.14 10.56
CA GLY A 267 -0.51 -11.68 10.84
C GLY A 267 0.43 -11.82 9.63
N LEU A 268 -0.12 -11.92 8.41
CA LEU A 268 0.69 -12.07 7.20
C LEU A 268 1.02 -10.71 6.58
N LEU A 269 2.29 -10.57 6.21
CA LEU A 269 2.80 -9.47 5.40
C LEU A 269 3.16 -10.01 4.03
N PHE A 270 2.61 -9.38 2.99
CA PHE A 270 2.85 -9.68 1.60
C PHE A 270 3.69 -8.57 0.96
N THR A 271 4.71 -8.94 0.21
CA THR A 271 5.58 -8.01 -0.52
C THR A 271 5.74 -8.49 -1.95
N ALA A 272 5.18 -7.76 -2.90
CA ALA A 272 5.25 -8.10 -4.33
C ALA A 272 6.40 -7.36 -5.02
N THR A 273 7.08 -8.05 -5.93
CA THR A 273 8.25 -7.51 -6.63
C THR A 273 8.16 -7.72 -8.13
N ARG A 274 8.62 -6.74 -8.89
CA ARG A 274 8.59 -6.71 -10.36
C ARG A 274 9.28 -7.91 -11.01
N GLU A 275 10.29 -8.49 -10.36
CA GLU A 275 10.99 -9.66 -10.90
C GLU A 275 10.11 -10.91 -10.98
N GLY A 276 8.92 -10.89 -10.39
CA GLY A 276 7.95 -11.98 -10.39
C GLY A 276 8.04 -12.85 -9.15
N THR A 277 8.15 -12.23 -7.97
CA THR A 277 8.07 -12.92 -6.68
C THR A 277 7.13 -12.20 -5.71
N LEU A 278 6.38 -13.00 -4.96
CA LEU A 278 5.58 -12.58 -3.81
C LEU A 278 6.22 -13.18 -2.57
N HIS A 279 6.81 -12.34 -1.72
CA HIS A 279 7.36 -12.75 -0.43
C HIS A 279 6.28 -12.65 0.62
N ILE A 280 6.16 -13.69 1.45
CA ILE A 280 5.16 -13.78 2.52
C ILE A 280 5.89 -13.98 3.84
N PHE A 281 5.62 -13.08 4.78
CA PHE A 281 6.18 -13.11 6.12
C PHE A 281 5.02 -13.24 7.13
N HIS A 282 5.34 -13.72 8.31
CA HIS A 282 4.41 -13.80 9.42
C HIS A 282 4.94 -12.99 10.60
N GLU A 283 4.07 -12.23 11.23
CA GLU A 283 4.32 -11.55 12.50
C GLU A 283 4.19 -12.54 13.64
N ASP A 284 5.31 -13.13 14.09
CA ASP A 284 5.32 -14.08 15.20
C ASP A 284 5.04 -13.39 16.54
N THR A 285 5.56 -12.19 16.68
CA THR A 285 5.29 -11.23 17.77
C THR A 285 5.44 -9.82 17.18
N PRO A 286 4.98 -8.76 17.86
CA PRO A 286 5.11 -7.37 17.35
C PRO A 286 6.54 -6.97 16.94
N ASP A 287 7.57 -7.61 17.51
CA ASP A 287 8.97 -7.30 17.25
C ASP A 287 9.72 -8.41 16.50
N LYS A 288 9.03 -9.47 16.10
CA LYS A 288 9.65 -10.62 15.46
C LYS A 288 8.82 -11.14 14.31
N PHE A 289 9.44 -11.20 13.16
CA PHE A 289 8.85 -11.71 11.92
C PHE A 289 9.65 -12.89 11.39
N SER A 290 9.01 -13.77 10.67
CA SER A 290 9.63 -14.91 10.01
C SER A 290 9.16 -15.04 8.55
N VAL A 291 10.01 -15.64 7.71
CA VAL A 291 9.65 -15.95 6.32
C VAL A 291 8.72 -17.15 6.32
N VAL A 292 7.55 -17.03 5.71
CA VAL A 292 6.61 -18.13 5.49
C VAL A 292 6.95 -18.83 4.19
N GLU A 293 6.90 -18.10 3.08
CA GLU A 293 7.19 -18.64 1.75
C GLU A 293 7.54 -17.52 0.76
N THR A 294 8.09 -17.92 -0.37
CA THR A 294 8.25 -17.05 -1.55
C THR A 294 7.58 -17.72 -2.73
N VAL A 295 6.53 -17.10 -3.25
CA VAL A 295 5.72 -17.59 -4.35
C VAL A 295 6.22 -16.97 -5.64
N LYS A 296 6.41 -17.81 -6.68
CA LYS A 296 6.70 -17.29 -8.01
C LYS A 296 5.43 -16.70 -8.62
N THR A 297 5.51 -15.45 -9.04
CA THR A 297 4.48 -14.75 -9.79
C THR A 297 4.94 -14.49 -11.23
N GLU A 298 4.31 -13.56 -11.92
CA GLU A 298 4.72 -13.16 -13.26
C GLU A 298 5.60 -11.90 -13.19
N PHE A 299 6.49 -11.72 -14.17
CA PHE A 299 7.27 -10.49 -14.26
C PHE A 299 6.35 -9.27 -14.37
N GLY A 300 6.65 -8.22 -13.62
CA GLY A 300 5.83 -7.00 -13.57
C GLY A 300 4.73 -7.01 -12.49
N ALA A 301 4.43 -8.17 -11.88
CA ALA A 301 3.38 -8.35 -10.87
C ALA A 301 3.84 -7.77 -9.51
N ARG A 302 3.62 -6.49 -9.29
CA ARG A 302 4.14 -5.75 -8.13
C ARG A 302 3.12 -4.89 -7.38
N ASN A 303 2.00 -4.55 -8.03
CA ASN A 303 0.91 -3.80 -7.38
C ASN A 303 -0.15 -4.77 -6.92
N MET A 304 -0.65 -4.59 -5.69
CA MET A 304 -1.55 -5.54 -5.05
C MET A 304 -2.72 -4.85 -4.36
N ALA A 305 -3.82 -5.62 -4.24
CA ALA A 305 -4.88 -5.37 -3.27
C ALA A 305 -5.26 -6.69 -2.57
N LEU A 306 -5.77 -6.60 -1.35
CA LEU A 306 -6.22 -7.74 -0.55
C LEU A 306 -7.73 -7.69 -0.34
N ASP A 307 -8.39 -8.82 -0.54
CA ASP A 307 -9.73 -9.07 -0.01
C ASP A 307 -9.64 -9.76 1.35
N PRO A 308 -9.84 -9.04 2.46
CA PRO A 308 -9.67 -9.61 3.79
C PRO A 308 -10.72 -10.66 4.16
N ARG A 309 -11.84 -10.73 3.41
CA ARG A 309 -12.88 -11.73 3.63
C ARG A 309 -12.52 -13.11 3.08
N THR A 310 -11.79 -13.13 1.97
CA THR A 310 -11.42 -14.37 1.26
C THR A 310 -9.93 -14.67 1.32
N HIS A 311 -9.14 -13.78 1.92
CA HIS A 311 -7.67 -13.82 2.00
C HIS A 311 -7.01 -13.89 0.61
N ARG A 312 -7.68 -13.33 -0.42
CA ARG A 312 -7.19 -13.31 -1.79
C ARG A 312 -6.43 -12.03 -2.09
N LEU A 313 -5.33 -12.20 -2.80
CA LEU A 313 -4.56 -11.10 -3.35
C LEU A 313 -4.91 -10.93 -4.83
N PHE A 314 -5.11 -9.69 -5.23
CA PHE A 314 -5.28 -9.27 -6.60
C PHE A 314 -4.00 -8.55 -7.02
N ILE A 315 -3.32 -9.04 -8.04
CA ILE A 315 -2.03 -8.52 -8.49
C ILE A 315 -2.13 -8.26 -9.99
N ASP A 316 -1.81 -7.06 -10.44
CA ASP A 316 -1.84 -6.73 -11.85
C ASP A 316 -0.50 -6.99 -12.55
N THR A 317 -0.57 -7.29 -13.83
CA THR A 317 0.60 -7.41 -14.72
C THR A 317 0.16 -7.45 -16.19
N GLY A 318 1.12 -7.68 -17.07
CA GLY A 318 0.94 -7.91 -18.51
C GLY A 318 2.18 -8.59 -19.07
N ASP A 319 2.19 -8.86 -20.37
CA ASP A 319 3.40 -9.32 -21.03
C ASP A 319 4.36 -8.15 -21.28
N PHE A 320 5.64 -8.46 -21.35
CA PHE A 320 6.68 -7.48 -21.59
C PHE A 320 7.54 -7.89 -22.78
N ALA A 321 7.72 -6.96 -23.72
CA ALA A 321 8.70 -7.11 -24.76
C ALA A 321 10.11 -6.97 -24.19
N PRO A 322 11.10 -7.69 -24.73
CA PRO A 322 12.49 -7.52 -24.33
C PRO A 322 12.92 -6.05 -24.39
N PRO A 323 13.85 -5.62 -23.50
CA PRO A 323 14.36 -4.26 -23.55
C PRO A 323 14.99 -3.96 -24.92
N ALA A 324 14.85 -2.72 -25.37
CA ALA A 324 15.54 -2.23 -26.57
C ALA A 324 17.06 -2.34 -26.41
N ALA A 325 17.80 -2.23 -27.51
CA ALA A 325 19.26 -2.13 -27.44
C ALA A 325 19.67 -0.88 -26.62
N PRO A 326 20.68 -0.97 -25.75
CA PRO A 326 21.19 0.20 -25.03
C PRO A 326 21.64 1.32 -25.98
N THR A 327 21.33 2.56 -25.60
CA THR A 327 21.82 3.77 -26.28
C THR A 327 22.60 4.64 -25.28
N ALA A 328 23.27 5.69 -25.81
CA ALA A 328 23.98 6.62 -24.93
C ALA A 328 23.03 7.35 -23.97
N GLU A 329 21.81 7.67 -24.44
CA GLU A 329 20.77 8.34 -23.67
C GLU A 329 20.06 7.38 -22.72
N GLN A 330 19.99 6.07 -23.08
CA GLN A 330 19.33 5.03 -22.28
C GLN A 330 20.23 3.79 -22.18
N PRO A 331 21.24 3.81 -21.30
CA PRO A 331 22.21 2.73 -21.18
C PRO A 331 21.64 1.44 -20.56
N LYS A 332 20.49 1.52 -19.88
CA LYS A 332 19.78 0.38 -19.28
C LYS A 332 18.28 0.47 -19.58
N PRO A 333 17.89 0.19 -20.84
CA PRO A 333 16.47 0.21 -21.21
C PRO A 333 15.71 -0.88 -20.44
N GLN A 334 14.47 -0.55 -20.05
CA GLN A 334 13.60 -1.49 -19.36
C GLN A 334 12.72 -2.25 -20.36
N PRO A 335 12.29 -3.49 -20.03
CA PRO A 335 11.24 -4.17 -20.77
C PRO A 335 9.98 -3.30 -20.85
N THR A 336 9.33 -3.30 -22.01
CA THR A 336 8.13 -2.49 -22.28
C THR A 336 6.88 -3.36 -22.21
N PRO A 337 5.80 -2.92 -21.54
CA PRO A 337 4.54 -3.65 -21.55
C PRO A 337 3.99 -3.82 -22.97
N VAL A 338 3.43 -4.99 -23.27
CA VAL A 338 2.79 -5.31 -24.54
C VAL A 338 1.31 -4.96 -24.47
N SER A 339 0.84 -4.12 -25.39
CA SER A 339 -0.55 -3.68 -25.38
C SER A 339 -1.53 -4.84 -25.59
N GLY A 340 -2.64 -4.78 -24.83
CA GLY A 340 -3.69 -5.78 -24.86
C GLY A 340 -3.45 -7.01 -24.00
N THR A 341 -2.34 -7.09 -23.29
CA THR A 341 -2.00 -8.23 -22.42
C THR A 341 -2.17 -7.93 -20.93
N PHE A 342 -2.71 -6.76 -20.58
CA PHE A 342 -2.98 -6.37 -19.21
C PHE A 342 -3.98 -7.32 -18.55
N ARG A 343 -3.67 -7.82 -17.37
CA ARG A 343 -4.45 -8.81 -16.65
C ARG A 343 -4.31 -8.69 -15.15
N LEU A 344 -5.29 -9.24 -14.46
CA LEU A 344 -5.34 -9.37 -13.02
C LEU A 344 -5.12 -10.83 -12.64
N LEU A 345 -4.15 -11.08 -11.79
CA LEU A 345 -3.84 -12.37 -11.19
C LEU A 345 -4.53 -12.45 -9.82
N VAL A 346 -5.18 -13.57 -9.52
CA VAL A 346 -5.80 -13.81 -8.21
C VAL A 346 -5.01 -14.93 -7.53
N TYR A 347 -4.37 -14.59 -6.41
CA TYR A 347 -3.66 -15.54 -5.57
C TYR A 347 -4.46 -15.82 -4.29
N GLY A 348 -4.34 -17.02 -3.77
CA GLY A 348 -4.97 -17.46 -2.53
C GLY A 348 -4.50 -18.86 -2.14
N ARG A 349 -5.09 -19.39 -1.10
CA ARG A 349 -4.82 -20.74 -0.57
C ARG A 349 -5.93 -21.71 -0.92
#